data_a8170f8e764df70eec6ebd2bddd0a56f
#
_entry.id   a8170f8e764df70eec6ebd2bddd0a56f
#
_cell.length_a   1.000
_cell.length_b   1.000
_cell.length_c   1.000
_cell.angle_alpha   90.00
_cell.angle_beta   90.00
_cell.angle_gamma   90.00
#
_symmetry.space_group_name_H-M   'P 1'
#
loop_
_entity.id
_entity.type
_entity.pdbx_description
1 polymer ?
#
loop_
_entity_poly.entity_id
_entity_poly.type
_entity_poly.pdbx_seq_one_letter_code
_entity_poly.pdbx_strand_id
1 'polypeptide(L)'
;SSLSAVHMALLELMSGRTDMVVSGGVDTLNDIFMFMCFSKTQALSPTGDAKPFAKDADGTVIGEGVGMVVLKRLEDAERDGDRIYAVIRGIGTSSDGRSQSIYAPRAAGQTEALRDAYEVSGIDPATVQLVEAHGTGTTVGDAVEFDALKTVYSAAQSDRTWCALGSVKSQIGHTKAAAGAAGLIKAALALHHKVLPATIKISEPNPRLEIDDSPFYLNTETRPWLSANSQPRRSSVSAFGFGGNNFHAVLEEYTGAAADAAWDGSTHIIALSADTLERLQDQLEQWRVFVDEGPPPDALAYRALESRRTFSSGHARRLVLVSEAGRDTARLVADAIAALAVDRSRPVASTRKLLVILAVPKFSSRAQGRARGQGSSANSTNDHRRSVSYA
;
A
#
# COMPACT_ATOMS: atom_id res chain seq x y z
N SER A 1 -16.99 3.13 15.89
CA SER A 1 -15.73 2.45 15.87
C SER A 1 -14.56 3.37 15.51
N SER A 2 -13.45 2.84 15.04
CA SER A 2 -12.22 3.62 14.87
C SER A 2 -12.32 4.80 13.90
N LEU A 3 -13.06 4.70 12.76
CA LEU A 3 -13.27 5.89 11.91
C LEU A 3 -14.12 6.96 12.60
N SER A 4 -15.05 6.58 13.48
CA SER A 4 -15.76 7.56 14.32
C SER A 4 -14.80 8.30 15.26
N ALA A 5 -13.87 7.58 15.89
CA ALA A 5 -12.85 8.21 16.74
C ALA A 5 -11.91 9.13 15.94
N VAL A 6 -11.53 8.70 14.73
CA VAL A 6 -10.73 9.54 13.81
C VAL A 6 -11.51 10.79 13.40
N HIS A 7 -12.80 10.65 13.07
CA HIS A 7 -13.66 11.80 12.72
C HIS A 7 -13.74 12.81 13.88
N MET A 8 -13.96 12.34 15.12
CA MET A 8 -13.96 13.23 16.29
C MET A 8 -12.61 13.92 16.49
N ALA A 9 -11.49 13.21 16.27
CA ALA A 9 -10.15 13.79 16.35
C ALA A 9 -9.94 14.90 15.30
N LEU A 10 -10.47 14.73 14.07
CA LEU A 10 -10.42 15.78 13.05
C LEU A 10 -11.21 17.02 13.45
N LEU A 11 -12.39 16.86 14.06
CA LEU A 11 -13.19 17.99 14.56
C LEU A 11 -12.44 18.78 15.66
N GLU A 12 -11.74 18.10 16.57
CA GLU A 12 -10.92 18.76 17.60
C GLU A 12 -9.75 19.52 16.99
N LEU A 13 -9.06 18.97 15.97
CA LEU A 13 -7.99 19.64 15.24
C LEU A 13 -8.50 20.85 14.45
N MET A 14 -9.64 20.69 13.72
CA MET A 14 -10.23 21.77 12.92
C MET A 14 -10.76 22.90 13.77
N SER A 15 -11.26 22.61 14.98
CA SER A 15 -11.71 23.64 15.93
C SER A 15 -10.56 24.37 16.63
N GLY A 16 -9.31 23.97 16.41
CA GLY A 16 -8.15 24.55 17.08
C GLY A 16 -8.02 24.23 18.57
N ARG A 17 -8.79 23.26 19.09
CA ARG A 17 -8.71 22.86 20.50
C ARG A 17 -7.45 22.07 20.82
N THR A 18 -6.91 21.39 19.80
CA THR A 18 -5.68 20.62 19.91
C THR A 18 -4.82 20.83 18.66
N ASP A 19 -3.52 20.63 18.79
CA ASP A 19 -2.58 20.73 17.67
C ASP A 19 -2.17 19.36 17.12
N MET A 20 -2.35 18.31 17.92
CA MET A 20 -2.06 16.93 17.56
C MET A 20 -2.98 15.98 18.33
N VAL A 21 -3.45 14.93 17.68
CA VAL A 21 -4.31 13.91 18.29
C VAL A 21 -3.80 12.52 17.93
N VAL A 22 -3.73 11.64 18.91
CA VAL A 22 -3.55 10.20 18.71
C VAL A 22 -4.92 9.55 18.74
N SER A 23 -5.30 8.90 17.64
CA SER A 23 -6.61 8.27 17.47
C SER A 23 -6.51 6.94 16.76
N GLY A 24 -7.55 6.14 16.79
CA GLY A 24 -7.57 4.83 16.13
C GLY A 24 -8.58 3.88 16.74
N GLY A 25 -8.21 2.62 16.85
CA GLY A 25 -9.06 1.60 17.43
C GLY A 25 -8.29 0.39 17.92
N VAL A 26 -8.86 -0.24 18.93
CA VAL A 26 -8.36 -1.48 19.52
C VAL A 26 -9.50 -2.48 19.61
N ASP A 27 -9.22 -3.72 19.29
CA ASP A 27 -10.09 -4.86 19.55
C ASP A 27 -9.22 -6.10 19.74
N THR A 28 -9.24 -6.62 20.97
CA THR A 28 -8.44 -7.77 21.38
C THR A 28 -9.30 -8.81 22.11
N LEU A 29 -10.62 -8.80 21.82
CA LEU A 29 -11.60 -9.64 22.49
C LEU A 29 -12.24 -10.61 21.49
N ASN A 30 -11.53 -11.70 21.18
CA ASN A 30 -12.05 -12.83 20.42
C ASN A 30 -12.26 -14.06 21.33
N ASP A 31 -13.07 -13.86 22.37
CA ASP A 31 -13.44 -14.92 23.28
C ASP A 31 -14.65 -15.75 22.77
N ILE A 32 -15.03 -16.78 23.52
CA ILE A 32 -16.15 -17.66 23.17
C ILE A 32 -17.48 -16.88 23.06
N PHE A 33 -17.67 -15.83 23.87
CA PHE A 33 -18.88 -15.03 23.83
C PHE A 33 -18.99 -14.26 22.51
N MET A 34 -17.89 -13.67 22.04
CA MET A 34 -17.84 -12.97 20.76
C MET A 34 -18.11 -13.92 19.59
N PHE A 35 -17.49 -15.10 19.58
CA PHE A 35 -17.79 -16.12 18.58
C PHE A 35 -19.24 -16.56 18.58
N MET A 36 -19.84 -16.72 19.75
CA MET A 36 -21.27 -17.06 19.88
C MET A 36 -22.17 -15.96 19.30
N CYS A 37 -21.87 -14.68 19.59
CA CYS A 37 -22.62 -13.56 19.05
C CYS A 37 -22.59 -13.53 17.52
N PHE A 38 -21.39 -13.62 16.93
CA PHE A 38 -21.23 -13.64 15.47
C PHE A 38 -21.83 -14.89 14.82
N SER A 39 -21.76 -16.03 15.47
CA SER A 39 -22.40 -17.27 14.97
C SER A 39 -23.92 -17.13 14.92
N LYS A 40 -24.53 -16.51 15.92
CA LYS A 40 -26.00 -16.28 15.97
C LYS A 40 -26.47 -15.30 14.88
N THR A 41 -25.63 -14.37 14.46
CA THR A 41 -25.94 -13.46 13.34
C THR A 41 -25.67 -14.09 11.98
N GLN A 42 -25.15 -15.30 11.93
CA GLN A 42 -24.73 -16.00 10.70
C GLN A 42 -23.72 -15.22 9.87
N ALA A 43 -22.91 -14.42 10.52
CA ALA A 43 -21.91 -13.58 9.86
C ALA A 43 -20.55 -14.28 9.68
N LEU A 44 -20.28 -15.35 10.46
CA LEU A 44 -19.01 -16.07 10.37
C LEU A 44 -18.98 -16.96 9.12
N SER A 45 -17.83 -16.99 8.48
CA SER A 45 -17.54 -17.91 7.39
C SER A 45 -17.43 -19.35 7.91
N PRO A 46 -18.22 -20.29 7.40
CA PRO A 46 -18.07 -21.71 7.73
C PRO A 46 -16.81 -22.33 7.12
N THR A 47 -16.25 -21.75 6.07
CA THR A 47 -14.98 -22.19 5.46
C THR A 47 -13.74 -21.61 6.14
N GLY A 48 -13.91 -20.66 7.05
CA GLY A 48 -12.82 -20.06 7.82
C GLY A 48 -12.03 -18.98 7.07
N ASP A 49 -12.55 -18.48 5.96
CA ASP A 49 -11.93 -17.44 5.15
C ASP A 49 -12.84 -16.22 4.95
N ALA A 50 -12.28 -15.02 5.06
CA ALA A 50 -12.96 -13.80 4.62
C ALA A 50 -12.58 -13.55 3.15
N LYS A 51 -13.57 -13.61 2.25
CA LYS A 51 -13.41 -13.45 0.79
C LYS A 51 -14.24 -12.28 0.27
N PRO A 52 -13.84 -11.04 0.52
CA PRO A 52 -14.63 -9.87 0.15
C PRO A 52 -14.91 -9.83 -1.35
N PHE A 53 -16.20 -9.65 -1.71
CA PHE A 53 -16.68 -9.53 -3.10
C PHE A 53 -16.48 -10.76 -3.99
N ALA A 54 -16.04 -11.89 -3.42
CA ALA A 54 -15.85 -13.12 -4.17
C ALA A 54 -17.16 -13.86 -4.42
N LYS A 55 -17.20 -14.68 -5.48
CA LYS A 55 -18.32 -15.54 -5.84
C LYS A 55 -18.67 -16.54 -4.73
N ASP A 56 -17.66 -17.02 -4.05
CA ASP A 56 -17.74 -18.00 -2.96
C ASP A 56 -17.63 -17.35 -1.56
N ALA A 57 -17.95 -16.04 -1.47
CA ALA A 57 -18.05 -15.35 -0.20
C ALA A 57 -19.18 -15.93 0.65
N ASP A 58 -18.85 -16.41 1.84
CA ASP A 58 -19.76 -17.14 2.73
C ASP A 58 -19.82 -16.58 4.16
N GLY A 59 -19.09 -15.52 4.42
CA GLY A 59 -19.03 -14.86 5.72
C GLY A 59 -17.69 -14.19 6.00
N THR A 60 -17.57 -13.66 7.21
CA THR A 60 -16.35 -13.04 7.69
C THR A 60 -15.59 -13.92 8.69
N VAL A 61 -14.36 -13.57 8.96
CA VAL A 61 -13.56 -14.12 10.06
C VAL A 61 -13.27 -12.98 11.03
N ILE A 62 -13.52 -13.18 12.34
CA ILE A 62 -13.17 -12.17 13.32
C ILE A 62 -11.66 -12.18 13.60
N GLY A 63 -11.06 -11.00 13.54
CA GLY A 63 -9.66 -10.75 13.85
C GLY A 63 -9.50 -9.87 15.07
N GLU A 64 -8.28 -9.73 15.55
CA GLU A 64 -7.88 -8.81 16.59
C GLU A 64 -6.86 -7.82 16.05
N GLY A 65 -6.78 -6.64 16.67
CA GLY A 65 -5.79 -5.66 16.27
C GLY A 65 -5.83 -4.37 17.07
N VAL A 66 -4.71 -3.69 17.05
CA VAL A 66 -4.55 -2.32 17.54
C VAL A 66 -4.02 -1.48 16.39
N GLY A 67 -4.77 -0.47 15.99
CA GLY A 67 -4.36 0.47 14.95
C GLY A 67 -4.49 1.90 15.47
N MET A 68 -3.35 2.59 15.59
CA MET A 68 -3.30 3.98 16.05
C MET A 68 -2.61 4.85 15.00
N VAL A 69 -3.13 6.06 14.83
CA VAL A 69 -2.58 7.09 13.96
C VAL A 69 -2.37 8.38 14.72
N VAL A 70 -1.33 9.10 14.37
CA VAL A 70 -1.12 10.48 14.83
C VAL A 70 -1.67 11.40 13.76
N LEU A 71 -2.56 12.30 14.17
CA LEU A 71 -3.22 13.26 13.28
C LEU A 71 -2.79 14.67 13.66
N LYS A 72 -2.55 15.49 12.65
CA LYS A 72 -2.14 16.88 12.78
C LYS A 72 -2.70 17.68 11.59
N ARG A 73 -2.93 18.99 11.76
CA ARG A 73 -3.23 19.82 10.58
C ARG A 73 -2.06 19.79 9.61
N LEU A 74 -2.35 19.81 8.32
CA LEU A 74 -1.32 19.68 7.29
C LEU A 74 -0.26 20.78 7.41
N GLU A 75 -0.67 22.02 7.56
CA GLU A 75 0.19 23.18 7.73
C GLU A 75 1.11 23.09 8.96
N ASP A 76 0.61 22.52 10.06
CA ASP A 76 1.40 22.31 11.27
C ASP A 76 2.41 21.18 11.09
N ALA A 77 2.03 20.09 10.41
CA ALA A 77 2.92 18.98 10.11
C ALA A 77 4.05 19.40 9.15
N GLU A 78 3.73 20.22 8.14
CA GLU A 78 4.72 20.78 7.22
C GLU A 78 5.68 21.74 7.93
N ARG A 79 5.15 22.66 8.74
CA ARG A 79 5.96 23.62 9.54
C ARG A 79 6.93 22.89 10.47
N ASP A 80 6.46 21.81 11.11
CA ASP A 80 7.23 21.08 12.12
C ASP A 80 8.13 20.01 11.49
N GLY A 81 8.07 19.81 10.17
CA GLY A 81 8.89 18.86 9.42
C GLY A 81 8.51 17.39 9.70
N ASP A 82 7.27 17.14 10.06
CA ASP A 82 6.80 15.80 10.35
C ASP A 82 6.72 14.92 9.09
N ARG A 83 6.89 13.61 9.26
CA ARG A 83 6.66 12.65 8.18
C ARG A 83 5.16 12.51 7.92
N ILE A 84 4.72 12.88 6.72
CA ILE A 84 3.33 12.79 6.29
C ILE A 84 3.16 11.56 5.41
N TYR A 85 2.33 10.60 5.85
CA TYR A 85 2.03 9.37 5.10
C TYR A 85 0.94 9.59 4.05
N ALA A 86 -0.10 10.34 4.41
CA ALA A 86 -1.20 10.73 3.54
C ALA A 86 -1.95 11.90 4.17
N VAL A 87 -2.79 12.56 3.38
CA VAL A 87 -3.66 13.64 3.82
C VAL A 87 -5.10 13.15 3.85
N ILE A 88 -5.79 13.23 4.99
CA ILE A 88 -7.23 12.99 5.07
C ILE A 88 -7.91 14.26 4.59
N ARG A 89 -8.61 14.19 3.45
CA ARG A 89 -9.28 15.33 2.83
C ARG A 89 -10.67 15.58 3.41
N GLY A 90 -11.33 14.51 3.84
CA GLY A 90 -12.65 14.58 4.47
C GLY A 90 -13.12 13.22 4.96
N ILE A 91 -14.05 13.23 5.89
CA ILE A 91 -14.79 12.06 6.35
C ILE A 91 -16.26 12.41 6.34
N GLY A 92 -17.02 11.66 5.55
CA GLY A 92 -18.48 11.72 5.55
C GLY A 92 -19.09 10.70 6.49
N THR A 93 -20.25 11.02 6.98
CA THR A 93 -20.95 10.23 7.99
C THR A 93 -22.46 10.14 7.68
N SER A 94 -23.04 9.01 8.02
CA SER A 94 -24.50 8.88 7.97
C SER A 94 -24.99 7.84 8.96
N SER A 95 -26.29 7.75 9.08
CA SER A 95 -26.98 6.69 9.81
C SER A 95 -27.98 6.00 8.89
N ASP A 96 -28.04 4.66 8.93
CA ASP A 96 -29.07 3.91 8.21
C ASP A 96 -30.50 4.22 8.71
N GLY A 97 -30.62 4.89 9.85
CA GLY A 97 -31.88 5.19 10.47
C GLY A 97 -32.70 3.94 10.80
N ARG A 98 -34.01 3.98 10.58
CA ARG A 98 -34.89 2.84 10.81
C ARG A 98 -34.75 1.83 9.67
N SER A 99 -34.29 0.64 9.97
CA SER A 99 -34.09 -0.50 9.04
C SER A 99 -34.97 -1.69 9.43
N GLN A 100 -34.97 -2.76 8.61
CA GLN A 100 -35.67 -4.02 8.88
C GLN A 100 -35.10 -4.72 10.12
N SER A 101 -33.80 -4.61 10.35
CA SER A 101 -33.15 -5.09 11.57
C SER A 101 -31.91 -4.24 11.88
N ILE A 102 -31.43 -4.30 13.11
CA ILE A 102 -30.24 -3.56 13.56
C ILE A 102 -28.94 -4.00 12.80
N TYR A 103 -28.97 -5.18 12.21
CA TYR A 103 -27.82 -5.74 11.45
C TYR A 103 -27.94 -5.60 9.95
N ALA A 104 -29.11 -5.20 9.44
CA ALA A 104 -29.31 -5.12 7.99
C ALA A 104 -28.69 -3.82 7.43
N PRO A 105 -27.66 -3.93 6.57
CA PRO A 105 -27.07 -2.75 5.93
C PRO A 105 -28.06 -2.12 4.93
N ARG A 106 -27.93 -0.82 4.71
CA ARG A 106 -28.75 -0.07 3.75
C ARG A 106 -27.85 0.68 2.77
N ALA A 107 -28.02 0.36 1.48
CA ALA A 107 -27.26 1.07 0.43
C ALA A 107 -27.51 2.58 0.45
N ALA A 108 -28.73 3.04 0.73
CA ALA A 108 -29.06 4.46 0.82
C ALA A 108 -28.25 5.19 1.91
N GLY A 109 -28.14 4.64 3.12
CA GLY A 109 -27.33 5.23 4.18
C GLY A 109 -25.86 5.24 3.82
N GLN A 110 -25.34 4.14 3.30
CA GLN A 110 -23.94 4.09 2.85
C GLN A 110 -23.66 5.10 1.74
N THR A 111 -24.56 5.22 0.74
CA THR A 111 -24.48 6.22 -0.34
C THR A 111 -24.42 7.64 0.23
N GLU A 112 -25.20 7.94 1.26
CA GLU A 112 -25.19 9.25 1.90
C GLU A 112 -23.84 9.55 2.57
N ALA A 113 -23.26 8.59 3.31
CA ALA A 113 -21.92 8.76 3.87
C ALA A 113 -20.84 9.00 2.80
N LEU A 114 -20.94 8.31 1.66
CA LEU A 114 -20.03 8.51 0.54
C LEU A 114 -20.17 9.93 -0.02
N ARG A 115 -21.40 10.37 -0.31
CA ARG A 115 -21.68 11.71 -0.86
C ARG A 115 -21.19 12.81 0.07
N ASP A 116 -21.50 12.70 1.35
CA ASP A 116 -21.03 13.62 2.38
C ASP A 116 -19.48 13.70 2.40
N ALA A 117 -18.78 12.56 2.30
CA ALA A 117 -17.33 12.55 2.27
C ALA A 117 -16.76 13.28 1.04
N TYR A 118 -17.33 13.08 -0.14
CA TYR A 118 -16.89 13.76 -1.36
C TYR A 118 -17.26 15.24 -1.38
N GLU A 119 -18.39 15.62 -0.82
CA GLU A 119 -18.78 17.01 -0.65
C GLU A 119 -17.84 17.75 0.30
N VAL A 120 -17.60 17.20 1.50
CA VAL A 120 -16.70 17.78 2.50
C VAL A 120 -15.25 17.86 2.00
N SER A 121 -14.78 16.83 1.30
CA SER A 121 -13.40 16.80 0.78
C SER A 121 -13.18 17.69 -0.44
N GLY A 122 -14.24 18.04 -1.18
CA GLY A 122 -14.14 18.71 -2.47
C GLY A 122 -13.45 17.86 -3.55
N ILE A 123 -13.40 16.54 -3.38
CA ILE A 123 -12.76 15.59 -4.29
C ILE A 123 -13.81 14.97 -5.21
N ASP A 124 -13.54 14.96 -6.51
CA ASP A 124 -14.35 14.23 -7.48
C ASP A 124 -14.10 12.71 -7.34
N PRO A 125 -15.13 11.87 -7.10
CA PRO A 125 -14.99 10.41 -7.04
C PRO A 125 -14.30 9.79 -8.26
N ALA A 126 -14.44 10.38 -9.45
CA ALA A 126 -13.77 9.93 -10.67
C ALA A 126 -12.24 9.97 -10.59
N THR A 127 -11.68 10.70 -9.61
CA THR A 127 -10.22 10.82 -9.39
C THR A 127 -9.69 9.84 -8.37
N VAL A 128 -10.55 9.09 -7.68
CA VAL A 128 -10.16 8.08 -6.68
C VAL A 128 -9.81 6.78 -7.39
N GLN A 129 -8.64 6.24 -7.08
CA GLN A 129 -8.06 5.09 -7.79
C GLN A 129 -8.03 3.81 -6.94
N LEU A 130 -8.27 3.92 -5.63
CA LEU A 130 -8.33 2.80 -4.69
C LEU A 130 -9.44 3.00 -3.68
N VAL A 131 -10.32 2.02 -3.55
CA VAL A 131 -11.29 1.92 -2.46
C VAL A 131 -10.89 0.77 -1.54
N GLU A 132 -10.56 1.09 -0.31
CA GLU A 132 -10.50 0.15 0.79
C GLU A 132 -11.91 0.02 1.37
N ALA A 133 -12.62 -0.99 0.94
CA ALA A 133 -14.01 -1.21 1.30
C ALA A 133 -14.17 -1.73 2.73
N HIS A 134 -15.36 -1.61 3.27
CA HIS A 134 -15.75 -2.34 4.46
C HIS A 134 -15.65 -3.85 4.23
N GLY A 135 -16.13 -4.35 3.09
CA GLY A 135 -15.83 -5.65 2.49
C GLY A 135 -15.69 -6.79 3.50
N THR A 136 -16.80 -7.24 4.05
CA THR A 136 -16.82 -8.24 5.15
C THR A 136 -16.68 -9.69 4.67
N GLY A 137 -16.88 -9.93 3.37
CA GLY A 137 -16.97 -11.28 2.82
C GLY A 137 -18.35 -11.91 3.03
N THR A 138 -19.36 -11.14 3.46
CA THR A 138 -20.73 -11.61 3.58
C THR A 138 -21.50 -11.34 2.28
N THR A 139 -22.25 -12.31 1.81
CA THR A 139 -22.97 -12.22 0.52
C THR A 139 -23.89 -11.00 0.43
N VAL A 140 -24.59 -10.67 1.51
CA VAL A 140 -25.52 -9.52 1.54
C VAL A 140 -24.77 -8.21 1.77
N GLY A 141 -23.85 -8.19 2.72
CA GLY A 141 -23.13 -6.97 3.08
C GLY A 141 -22.30 -6.43 1.92
N ASP A 142 -21.57 -7.29 1.25
CA ASP A 142 -20.71 -6.92 0.12
C ASP A 142 -21.53 -6.41 -1.07
N ALA A 143 -22.71 -7.02 -1.34
CA ALA A 143 -23.59 -6.57 -2.42
C ALA A 143 -24.17 -5.17 -2.15
N VAL A 144 -24.66 -4.93 -0.92
CA VAL A 144 -25.22 -3.63 -0.51
C VAL A 144 -24.16 -2.52 -0.56
N GLU A 145 -22.93 -2.82 -0.10
CA GLU A 145 -21.83 -1.89 -0.17
C GLU A 145 -21.43 -1.59 -1.62
N PHE A 146 -21.34 -2.62 -2.45
CA PHE A 146 -21.01 -2.45 -3.86
C PHE A 146 -22.03 -1.58 -4.59
N ASP A 147 -23.33 -1.77 -4.33
CA ASP A 147 -24.40 -0.93 -4.90
C ASP A 147 -24.25 0.54 -4.49
N ALA A 148 -23.93 0.81 -3.25
CA ALA A 148 -23.68 2.17 -2.77
C ALA A 148 -22.47 2.80 -3.45
N LEU A 149 -21.37 2.08 -3.55
CA LEU A 149 -20.15 2.51 -4.26
C LEU A 149 -20.43 2.74 -5.75
N LYS A 150 -21.07 1.77 -6.43
CA LYS A 150 -21.43 1.88 -7.86
C LYS A 150 -22.29 3.10 -8.12
N THR A 151 -23.26 3.38 -7.24
CA THR A 151 -24.16 4.55 -7.37
C THR A 151 -23.39 5.87 -7.36
N VAL A 152 -22.42 6.04 -6.47
CA VAL A 152 -21.67 7.30 -6.35
C VAL A 152 -20.63 7.45 -7.44
N TYR A 153 -19.85 6.40 -7.70
CA TYR A 153 -18.74 6.47 -8.64
C TYR A 153 -19.20 6.49 -10.10
N SER A 154 -20.27 5.74 -10.46
CA SER A 154 -20.84 5.78 -11.81
C SER A 154 -21.50 7.11 -12.13
N ALA A 155 -22.01 7.82 -11.12
CA ALA A 155 -22.55 9.17 -11.32
C ALA A 155 -21.44 10.19 -11.66
N ALA A 156 -20.21 9.96 -11.19
CA ALA A 156 -19.06 10.79 -11.53
C ALA A 156 -18.44 10.42 -12.88
N GLN A 157 -18.33 9.13 -13.19
CA GLN A 157 -17.83 8.61 -14.46
C GLN A 157 -18.33 7.18 -14.68
N SER A 158 -18.91 6.88 -15.85
CA SER A 158 -19.52 5.57 -16.15
C SER A 158 -18.93 4.85 -17.35
N ASP A 159 -18.01 5.47 -18.08
CA ASP A 159 -17.55 5.01 -19.40
C ASP A 159 -16.33 4.06 -19.35
N ARG A 160 -15.78 3.82 -18.17
CA ARG A 160 -14.60 2.95 -18.00
C ARG A 160 -14.48 2.40 -16.58
N THR A 161 -13.72 1.32 -16.45
CA THR A 161 -13.23 0.77 -15.19
C THR A 161 -11.86 1.40 -14.85
N TRP A 162 -11.74 2.01 -13.67
CA TRP A 162 -10.48 2.68 -13.29
C TRP A 162 -10.07 2.49 -11.83
N CYS A 163 -11.01 2.14 -10.95
CA CYS A 163 -10.80 2.17 -9.51
C CYS A 163 -10.59 0.75 -8.95
N ALA A 164 -9.46 0.55 -8.29
CA ALA A 164 -9.20 -0.68 -7.57
C ALA A 164 -10.12 -0.82 -6.35
N LEU A 165 -10.75 -1.96 -6.19
CA LEU A 165 -11.57 -2.30 -5.03
C LEU A 165 -10.89 -3.42 -4.24
N GLY A 166 -10.84 -3.28 -2.92
CA GLY A 166 -10.30 -4.32 -2.06
C GLY A 166 -10.67 -4.15 -0.60
N SER A 167 -10.28 -5.13 0.23
CA SER A 167 -10.47 -5.08 1.68
C SER A 167 -9.36 -5.82 2.40
N VAL A 168 -8.82 -5.17 3.44
CA VAL A 168 -7.80 -5.74 4.34
C VAL A 168 -8.32 -6.96 5.11
N LYS A 169 -9.64 -7.10 5.21
CA LYS A 169 -10.26 -8.23 5.92
C LYS A 169 -9.97 -9.59 5.29
N SER A 170 -9.61 -9.62 3.99
CA SER A 170 -9.12 -10.83 3.37
C SER A 170 -7.80 -11.34 3.98
N GLN A 171 -7.01 -10.44 4.58
CA GLN A 171 -5.69 -10.71 5.15
C GLN A 171 -5.73 -10.95 6.65
N ILE A 172 -6.40 -10.06 7.40
CA ILE A 172 -6.36 -10.05 8.88
C ILE A 172 -7.71 -10.34 9.54
N GLY A 173 -8.74 -10.64 8.75
CA GLY A 173 -10.11 -10.77 9.24
C GLY A 173 -10.73 -9.42 9.63
N HIS A 174 -11.92 -9.49 10.22
CA HIS A 174 -12.66 -8.31 10.68
C HIS A 174 -12.26 -7.97 12.11
N THR A 175 -11.41 -6.98 12.28
CA THR A 175 -10.93 -6.51 13.58
C THR A 175 -11.92 -5.62 14.31
N LYS A 176 -13.20 -5.76 14.02
CA LYS A 176 -14.36 -5.13 14.69
C LYS A 176 -14.16 -3.62 14.97
N ALA A 177 -13.90 -3.25 16.23
CA ALA A 177 -13.69 -1.86 16.59
C ALA A 177 -12.45 -1.22 15.92
N ALA A 178 -11.41 -2.00 15.65
CA ALA A 178 -10.20 -1.55 14.97
C ALA A 178 -10.29 -1.59 13.43
N ALA A 179 -11.36 -2.13 12.83
CA ALA A 179 -11.44 -2.38 11.39
C ALA A 179 -11.27 -1.11 10.52
N GLY A 180 -11.86 0.01 10.93
CA GLY A 180 -11.69 1.28 10.22
C GLY A 180 -10.27 1.82 10.29
N ALA A 181 -9.58 1.67 11.43
CA ALA A 181 -8.17 2.04 11.58
C ALA A 181 -7.26 1.16 10.70
N ALA A 182 -7.54 -0.15 10.63
CA ALA A 182 -6.79 -1.07 9.77
C ALA A 182 -6.90 -0.66 8.29
N GLY A 183 -8.11 -0.37 7.81
CA GLY A 183 -8.33 0.12 6.43
C GLY A 183 -7.66 1.48 6.19
N LEU A 184 -7.76 2.41 7.15
CA LEU A 184 -7.13 3.73 7.07
C LEU A 184 -5.61 3.63 6.97
N ILE A 185 -4.99 2.82 7.83
CA ILE A 185 -3.54 2.59 7.82
C ILE A 185 -3.11 1.95 6.51
N LYS A 186 -3.81 0.92 6.03
CA LYS A 186 -3.52 0.29 4.74
C LYS A 186 -3.58 1.29 3.59
N ALA A 187 -4.63 2.11 3.53
CA ALA A 187 -4.80 3.12 2.48
C ALA A 187 -3.71 4.20 2.54
N ALA A 188 -3.36 4.70 3.74
CA ALA A 188 -2.30 5.67 3.93
C ALA A 188 -0.92 5.11 3.51
N LEU A 189 -0.60 3.87 3.87
CA LEU A 189 0.63 3.21 3.46
C LEU A 189 0.65 2.92 1.95
N ALA A 190 -0.49 2.54 1.35
CA ALA A 190 -0.62 2.35 -0.09
C ALA A 190 -0.31 3.64 -0.87
N LEU A 191 -0.79 4.79 -0.40
CA LEU A 191 -0.48 6.12 -0.95
C LEU A 191 1.00 6.47 -0.76
N HIS A 192 1.53 6.26 0.44
CA HIS A 192 2.92 6.58 0.77
C HIS A 192 3.92 5.76 -0.06
N HIS A 193 3.71 4.46 -0.14
CA HIS A 193 4.59 3.55 -0.87
C HIS A 193 4.27 3.45 -2.36
N LYS A 194 3.18 4.10 -2.83
CA LYS A 194 2.74 4.10 -4.25
C LYS A 194 2.50 2.68 -4.77
N VAL A 195 1.80 1.89 -3.97
CA VAL A 195 1.48 0.48 -4.25
C VAL A 195 -0.01 0.25 -4.12
N LEU A 196 -0.60 -0.47 -5.07
CA LEU A 196 -1.94 -1.03 -4.95
C LEU A 196 -1.83 -2.40 -4.27
N PRO A 197 -2.23 -2.54 -3.00
CA PRO A 197 -2.10 -3.81 -2.29
C PRO A 197 -3.16 -4.81 -2.75
N ALA A 198 -2.78 -6.08 -2.80
CA ALA A 198 -3.69 -7.15 -3.17
C ALA A 198 -4.81 -7.38 -2.14
N THR A 199 -5.99 -7.74 -2.63
CA THR A 199 -7.03 -8.42 -1.84
C THR A 199 -6.94 -9.90 -2.14
N ILE A 200 -6.55 -10.68 -1.16
CA ILE A 200 -6.25 -12.12 -1.32
C ILE A 200 -7.51 -12.98 -1.21
N LYS A 201 -7.41 -14.27 -1.55
CA LYS A 201 -8.46 -15.29 -1.43
C LYS A 201 -9.68 -15.07 -2.36
N ILE A 202 -9.52 -14.31 -3.41
CA ILE A 202 -10.54 -14.11 -4.43
C ILE A 202 -10.12 -14.86 -5.69
N SER A 203 -10.87 -15.88 -6.06
CA SER A 203 -10.69 -16.59 -7.32
C SER A 203 -11.47 -15.96 -8.46
N GLU A 204 -12.73 -15.61 -8.18
CA GLU A 204 -13.67 -14.98 -9.12
C GLU A 204 -14.51 -13.92 -8.39
N PRO A 205 -14.80 -12.78 -9.03
CA PRO A 205 -15.76 -11.83 -8.51
C PRO A 205 -17.16 -12.44 -8.38
N ASN A 206 -17.94 -11.95 -7.43
CA ASN A 206 -19.35 -12.35 -7.33
C ASN A 206 -20.14 -11.86 -8.57
N PRO A 207 -20.72 -12.74 -9.38
CA PRO A 207 -21.41 -12.35 -10.61
C PRO A 207 -22.56 -11.37 -10.39
N ARG A 208 -23.18 -11.37 -9.19
CA ARG A 208 -24.28 -10.44 -8.85
C ARG A 208 -23.85 -8.98 -8.76
N LEU A 209 -22.55 -8.72 -8.64
CA LEU A 209 -22.02 -7.36 -8.59
C LEU A 209 -21.98 -6.71 -9.97
N GLU A 210 -21.97 -7.51 -11.04
CA GLU A 210 -21.81 -7.00 -12.42
C GLU A 210 -20.62 -6.03 -12.49
N ILE A 211 -19.48 -6.49 -11.95
CA ILE A 211 -18.31 -5.64 -11.73
C ILE A 211 -17.75 -5.08 -13.04
N ASP A 212 -17.86 -5.83 -14.13
CA ASP A 212 -17.40 -5.41 -15.47
C ASP A 212 -18.19 -4.20 -16.01
N ASP A 213 -19.46 -4.02 -15.54
CA ASP A 213 -20.31 -2.87 -15.85
C ASP A 213 -20.22 -1.80 -14.75
N SER A 214 -19.06 -1.64 -14.15
CA SER A 214 -18.85 -0.70 -13.05
C SER A 214 -17.50 0.01 -13.14
N PRO A 215 -17.32 1.09 -12.39
CA PRO A 215 -16.04 1.78 -12.27
C PRO A 215 -14.92 0.93 -11.63
N PHE A 216 -15.23 -0.22 -11.06
CA PHE A 216 -14.35 -0.99 -10.18
C PHE A 216 -13.79 -2.25 -10.83
N TYR A 217 -12.60 -2.62 -10.36
CA TYR A 217 -12.06 -3.96 -10.55
C TYR A 217 -11.50 -4.46 -9.21
N LEU A 218 -11.59 -5.77 -8.97
CA LEU A 218 -10.96 -6.37 -7.78
C LEU A 218 -9.45 -6.43 -7.99
N ASN A 219 -8.70 -5.78 -7.11
CA ASN A 219 -7.25 -5.82 -7.16
C ASN A 219 -6.73 -7.03 -6.40
N THR A 220 -6.46 -8.12 -7.10
CA THR A 220 -6.03 -9.42 -6.53
C THR A 220 -4.51 -9.60 -6.49
N GLU A 221 -3.76 -8.68 -7.10
CA GLU A 221 -2.30 -8.72 -7.13
C GLU A 221 -1.69 -7.41 -6.64
N THR A 222 -0.60 -7.52 -5.89
CA THR A 222 0.16 -6.32 -5.48
C THR A 222 0.93 -5.77 -6.67
N ARG A 223 0.74 -4.48 -6.96
CA ARG A 223 1.35 -3.83 -8.12
C ARG A 223 1.70 -2.37 -7.86
N PRO A 224 2.63 -1.79 -8.63
CA PRO A 224 2.93 -0.37 -8.57
C PRO A 224 1.67 0.47 -8.84
N TRP A 225 1.49 1.53 -8.06
CA TRP A 225 0.41 2.49 -8.26
C TRP A 225 0.90 3.65 -9.13
N LEU A 226 0.68 3.53 -10.43
CA LEU A 226 1.06 4.57 -11.38
C LEU A 226 0.00 5.68 -11.38
N SER A 227 0.45 6.93 -11.25
CA SER A 227 -0.43 8.08 -11.40
C SER A 227 -0.48 8.52 -12.86
N ALA A 228 -1.68 8.73 -13.39
CA ALA A 228 -1.87 9.35 -14.68
C ALA A 228 -1.90 10.89 -14.52
N ASN A 229 -1.33 11.61 -15.51
CA ASN A 229 -1.50 13.05 -15.68
C ASN A 229 -1.05 13.96 -14.51
N SER A 230 -0.02 13.58 -13.76
CA SER A 230 0.53 14.40 -12.66
C SER A 230 -0.47 14.74 -11.54
N GLN A 231 -1.61 14.07 -11.49
CA GLN A 231 -2.55 14.23 -10.38
C GLN A 231 -2.11 13.41 -9.16
N PRO A 232 -2.35 13.90 -7.94
CA PRO A 232 -2.07 13.14 -6.74
C PRO A 232 -2.91 11.85 -6.72
N ARG A 233 -2.34 10.77 -6.17
CA ARG A 233 -3.08 9.53 -5.94
C ARG A 233 -4.13 9.76 -4.87
N ARG A 234 -5.29 9.14 -5.03
CA ARG A 234 -6.38 9.24 -4.08
C ARG A 234 -6.95 7.88 -3.76
N SER A 235 -7.24 7.68 -2.49
CA SER A 235 -7.96 6.50 -2.00
C SER A 235 -9.10 6.88 -1.10
N SER A 236 -10.03 5.96 -0.93
CA SER A 236 -11.07 6.09 0.07
C SER A 236 -11.18 4.84 0.95
N VAL A 237 -11.75 5.01 2.13
CA VAL A 237 -11.90 3.95 3.14
C VAL A 237 -13.30 3.95 3.68
N SER A 238 -13.98 2.81 3.60
CA SER A 238 -15.34 2.63 4.16
C SER A 238 -15.30 1.85 5.47
N ALA A 239 -16.09 2.25 6.44
CA ALA A 239 -16.38 1.49 7.64
C ALA A 239 -17.84 1.62 8.00
N PHE A 240 -18.60 0.54 7.84
CA PHE A 240 -20.04 0.46 8.06
C PHE A 240 -20.32 -0.49 9.23
N GLY A 241 -20.88 0.04 10.30
CA GLY A 241 -21.07 -0.69 11.53
C GLY A 241 -22.47 -1.29 11.68
N PHE A 242 -22.57 -2.38 12.42
CA PHE A 242 -23.84 -2.84 12.94
C PHE A 242 -24.50 -1.72 13.75
N GLY A 243 -25.81 -1.51 13.53
CA GLY A 243 -26.51 -0.36 14.10
C GLY A 243 -26.58 0.83 13.15
N GLY A 244 -26.04 0.70 11.93
CA GLY A 244 -26.22 1.65 10.85
C GLY A 244 -25.38 2.92 10.92
N ASN A 245 -24.25 2.90 11.60
CA ASN A 245 -23.30 4.00 11.60
C ASN A 245 -22.32 3.83 10.44
N ASN A 246 -22.41 4.71 9.46
CA ASN A 246 -21.61 4.68 8.25
C ASN A 246 -20.56 5.79 8.25
N PHE A 247 -19.32 5.44 7.93
CA PHE A 247 -18.21 6.37 7.77
C PHE A 247 -17.48 6.08 6.46
N HIS A 248 -17.17 7.14 5.72
CA HIS A 248 -16.35 7.07 4.51
C HIS A 248 -15.30 8.18 4.57
N ALA A 249 -14.01 7.80 4.49
CA ALA A 249 -12.88 8.73 4.50
C ALA A 249 -12.27 8.84 3.11
N VAL A 250 -11.92 10.05 2.69
CA VAL A 250 -11.20 10.33 1.45
C VAL A 250 -9.79 10.78 1.78
N LEU A 251 -8.79 10.10 1.19
CA LEU A 251 -7.37 10.34 1.39
C LEU A 251 -6.71 10.74 0.08
N GLU A 252 -5.69 11.57 0.20
CA GLU A 252 -4.87 12.03 -0.91
C GLU A 252 -3.38 11.82 -0.61
N GLU A 253 -2.61 11.51 -1.63
CA GLU A 253 -1.15 11.45 -1.57
C GLU A 253 -0.59 12.81 -1.14
N TYR A 254 0.33 12.81 -0.18
CA TYR A 254 1.12 14.00 0.11
C TYR A 254 2.21 14.18 -0.95
N THR A 255 2.16 15.30 -1.65
CA THR A 255 3.08 15.64 -2.76
C THR A 255 4.06 16.77 -2.41
N GLY A 256 4.01 17.28 -1.16
CA GLY A 256 4.96 18.28 -0.65
C GLY A 256 6.38 17.73 -0.51
N ALA A 257 7.27 18.54 0.04
CA ALA A 257 8.64 18.11 0.32
C ALA A 257 8.60 16.87 1.23
N ALA A 258 8.92 15.72 0.67
CA ALA A 258 9.07 14.52 1.48
C ALA A 258 10.21 14.78 2.47
N ALA A 259 9.96 14.64 3.76
CA ALA A 259 11.04 14.40 4.69
C ALA A 259 11.85 13.23 4.12
N ASP A 260 13.16 13.39 3.99
CA ASP A 260 14.03 12.36 3.42
C ASP A 260 13.60 11.00 3.99
N ALA A 261 13.22 10.08 3.11
CA ALA A 261 12.82 8.74 3.54
C ALA A 261 13.89 8.23 4.49
N ALA A 262 13.50 7.72 5.66
CA ALA A 262 14.46 7.12 6.59
C ALA A 262 15.15 5.99 5.85
N TRP A 263 16.32 6.31 5.33
CA TRP A 263 17.15 5.39 4.60
C TRP A 263 18.07 4.71 5.62
N ASP A 264 18.02 3.40 5.64
CA ASP A 264 18.77 2.58 6.61
C ASP A 264 20.26 2.45 6.27
N GLY A 265 20.73 3.09 5.19
CA GLY A 265 22.10 2.98 4.72
C GLY A 265 22.44 1.67 4.02
N SER A 266 21.45 0.78 3.83
CA SER A 266 21.69 -0.54 3.24
C SER A 266 21.89 -0.51 1.73
N THR A 267 21.42 0.53 1.05
CA THR A 267 21.48 0.62 -0.41
C THR A 267 21.86 2.02 -0.87
N HIS A 268 22.87 2.13 -1.71
CA HIS A 268 23.30 3.38 -2.33
C HIS A 268 22.92 3.41 -3.80
N ILE A 269 22.24 4.45 -4.24
CA ILE A 269 21.96 4.71 -5.65
C ILE A 269 22.96 5.77 -6.13
N ILE A 270 23.85 5.39 -7.04
CA ILE A 270 24.78 6.27 -7.71
C ILE A 270 24.18 6.59 -9.08
N ALA A 271 23.80 7.85 -9.30
CA ALA A 271 23.16 8.29 -10.54
C ALA A 271 24.06 9.27 -11.28
N LEU A 272 24.52 8.91 -12.46
CA LEU A 272 25.42 9.71 -13.28
C LEU A 272 24.72 10.09 -14.59
N SER A 273 24.95 11.30 -15.05
CA SER A 273 24.40 11.76 -16.32
C SER A 273 25.27 12.83 -16.98
N ALA A 274 25.38 12.76 -18.31
CA ALA A 274 26.15 13.72 -19.09
C ALA A 274 25.59 13.84 -20.52
N ASP A 275 25.92 14.90 -21.21
CA ASP A 275 25.54 15.09 -22.62
C ASP A 275 26.36 14.20 -23.55
N THR A 276 27.61 13.90 -23.17
CA THR A 276 28.51 13.05 -23.98
C THR A 276 28.94 11.80 -23.22
N LEU A 277 29.38 10.79 -23.96
CA LEU A 277 29.91 9.54 -23.41
C LEU A 277 31.23 9.79 -22.67
N GLU A 278 32.09 10.64 -23.18
CA GLU A 278 33.39 10.98 -22.59
C GLU A 278 33.19 11.58 -21.20
N ARG A 279 32.26 12.56 -21.05
CA ARG A 279 31.97 13.15 -19.75
C ARG A 279 31.38 12.15 -18.75
N LEU A 280 30.57 11.20 -19.23
CA LEU A 280 30.04 10.12 -18.36
C LEU A 280 31.17 9.18 -17.90
N GLN A 281 32.13 8.88 -18.79
CA GLN A 281 33.30 8.07 -18.48
C GLN A 281 34.21 8.80 -17.48
N ASP A 282 34.42 10.11 -17.63
CA ASP A 282 35.17 10.92 -16.65
C ASP A 282 34.53 10.89 -15.26
N GLN A 283 33.19 10.97 -15.17
CA GLN A 283 32.48 10.84 -13.90
C GLN A 283 32.70 9.45 -13.29
N LEU A 284 32.63 8.39 -14.08
CA LEU A 284 32.88 7.02 -13.62
C LEU A 284 34.32 6.81 -13.15
N GLU A 285 35.30 7.40 -13.84
CA GLU A 285 36.70 7.32 -13.42
C GLU A 285 36.93 8.04 -12.09
N GLN A 286 36.29 9.19 -11.87
CA GLN A 286 36.31 9.86 -10.56
C GLN A 286 35.66 9.00 -9.46
N TRP A 287 34.64 8.22 -9.80
CA TRP A 287 34.04 7.29 -8.88
C TRP A 287 34.99 6.11 -8.60
N ARG A 288 35.69 5.58 -9.61
CA ARG A 288 36.67 4.52 -9.46
C ARG A 288 37.76 4.91 -8.49
N VAL A 289 38.39 6.08 -8.72
CA VAL A 289 39.44 6.59 -7.80
C VAL A 289 38.92 6.68 -6.37
N PHE A 290 37.73 7.23 -6.18
CA PHE A 290 37.13 7.39 -4.85
C PHE A 290 36.89 6.05 -4.14
N VAL A 291 36.31 5.06 -4.83
CA VAL A 291 36.00 3.76 -4.19
C VAL A 291 37.25 2.91 -3.95
N ASP A 292 38.28 3.06 -4.79
CA ASP A 292 39.57 2.38 -4.63
C ASP A 292 40.36 2.87 -3.39
N GLU A 293 40.10 4.11 -2.92
CA GLU A 293 40.64 4.68 -1.69
C GLU A 293 40.01 4.06 -0.41
N GLY A 294 38.95 3.25 -0.55
CA GLY A 294 38.26 2.61 0.57
C GLY A 294 37.53 3.60 1.48
N PRO A 295 36.63 4.45 0.97
CA PRO A 295 35.98 5.48 1.75
C PRO A 295 35.12 4.88 2.87
N PRO A 296 34.99 5.60 4.01
CA PRO A 296 34.04 5.19 5.04
C PRO A 296 32.60 5.20 4.52
N PRO A 297 31.69 4.40 5.10
CA PRO A 297 30.29 4.30 4.65
C PRO A 297 29.57 5.63 4.49
N ASP A 298 29.77 6.56 5.41
CA ASP A 298 29.14 7.88 5.38
C ASP A 298 29.62 8.72 4.19
N ALA A 299 30.91 8.64 3.82
CA ALA A 299 31.45 9.35 2.66
C ALA A 299 30.89 8.76 1.35
N LEU A 300 30.73 7.42 1.28
CA LEU A 300 30.07 6.76 0.15
C LEU A 300 28.60 7.19 0.03
N ALA A 301 27.88 7.21 1.15
CA ALA A 301 26.49 7.65 1.22
C ALA A 301 26.34 9.10 0.74
N TYR A 302 27.18 10.00 1.24
CA TYR A 302 27.19 11.42 0.85
C TYR A 302 27.47 11.60 -0.64
N ARG A 303 28.49 10.95 -1.16
CA ARG A 303 28.83 11.08 -2.59
C ARG A 303 27.76 10.49 -3.50
N ALA A 304 27.11 9.41 -3.08
CA ALA A 304 25.95 8.85 -3.79
C ALA A 304 24.75 9.83 -3.78
N LEU A 305 24.51 10.53 -2.66
CA LEU A 305 23.50 11.59 -2.59
C LEU A 305 23.81 12.72 -3.57
N GLU A 306 25.04 13.21 -3.58
CA GLU A 306 25.47 14.29 -4.50
C GLU A 306 25.30 13.88 -5.97
N SER A 307 25.61 12.63 -6.32
CA SER A 307 25.39 12.14 -7.68
C SER A 307 23.92 12.19 -8.11
N ARG A 308 23.00 11.92 -7.19
CA ARG A 308 21.54 12.02 -7.45
C ARG A 308 21.06 13.46 -7.58
N ARG A 309 21.65 14.39 -6.81
CA ARG A 309 21.31 15.83 -6.89
C ARG A 309 21.75 16.45 -8.22
N THR A 310 22.85 16.00 -8.78
CA THR A 310 23.39 16.47 -10.05
C THR A 310 22.87 15.73 -11.27
N PHE A 311 22.12 14.65 -11.07
CA PHE A 311 21.56 13.86 -12.16
C PHE A 311 20.47 14.61 -12.92
N SER A 312 20.56 14.61 -14.24
CA SER A 312 19.56 15.18 -15.14
C SER A 312 18.97 14.12 -16.07
N SER A 313 17.66 13.96 -16.02
CA SER A 313 16.94 13.08 -16.96
C SER A 313 16.94 13.62 -18.40
N GLY A 314 17.28 14.90 -18.59
CA GLY A 314 17.44 15.56 -19.90
C GLY A 314 18.74 15.23 -20.63
N HIS A 315 19.78 14.81 -19.90
CA HIS A 315 21.07 14.46 -20.53
C HIS A 315 20.96 13.23 -21.44
N ALA A 316 21.73 13.22 -22.51
CA ALA A 316 21.70 12.16 -23.52
C ALA A 316 22.26 10.81 -23.01
N ARG A 317 23.19 10.87 -22.06
CA ARG A 317 23.83 9.68 -21.46
C ARG A 317 23.51 9.61 -19.98
N ARG A 318 23.05 8.45 -19.53
CA ARG A 318 22.62 8.24 -18.14
C ARG A 318 23.01 6.84 -17.69
N LEU A 319 23.52 6.76 -16.46
CA LEU A 319 23.93 5.52 -15.82
C LEU A 319 23.44 5.54 -14.38
N VAL A 320 22.87 4.44 -13.93
CA VAL A 320 22.48 4.25 -12.53
C VAL A 320 23.12 2.95 -12.05
N LEU A 321 23.86 3.06 -10.93
CA LEU A 321 24.43 1.92 -10.23
C LEU A 321 23.72 1.77 -8.88
N VAL A 322 23.40 0.54 -8.51
CA VAL A 322 22.80 0.22 -7.20
C VAL A 322 23.79 -0.65 -6.44
N SER A 323 24.33 -0.08 -5.35
CA SER A 323 25.27 -0.73 -4.45
C SER A 323 24.59 -1.02 -3.12
N GLU A 324 24.67 -2.26 -2.65
CA GLU A 324 24.16 -2.67 -1.35
C GLU A 324 25.28 -2.66 -0.31
N ALA A 325 24.93 -2.34 0.95
CA ALA A 325 25.88 -2.37 2.05
C ALA A 325 26.55 -3.75 2.18
N GLY A 326 27.86 -3.75 2.39
CA GLY A 326 28.65 -4.99 2.46
C GLY A 326 29.03 -5.60 1.11
N ARG A 327 28.65 -4.96 -0.01
CA ARG A 327 29.09 -5.35 -1.34
C ARG A 327 30.24 -4.50 -1.84
N ASP A 328 31.01 -5.10 -2.75
CA ASP A 328 32.16 -4.46 -3.39
C ASP A 328 31.69 -3.41 -4.41
N THR A 329 31.57 -2.16 -3.96
CA THR A 329 31.20 -1.02 -4.80
C THR A 329 32.29 -0.73 -5.84
N ALA A 330 33.57 -1.00 -5.53
CA ALA A 330 34.67 -0.80 -6.48
C ALA A 330 34.53 -1.74 -7.67
N ARG A 331 34.17 -3.00 -7.43
CA ARG A 331 33.88 -3.96 -8.50
C ARG A 331 32.67 -3.53 -9.35
N LEU A 332 31.60 -3.02 -8.74
CA LEU A 332 30.42 -2.53 -9.46
C LEU A 332 30.78 -1.39 -10.41
N VAL A 333 31.61 -0.45 -9.96
CA VAL A 333 32.10 0.68 -10.77
C VAL A 333 33.00 0.17 -11.91
N ALA A 334 33.93 -0.77 -11.63
CA ALA A 334 34.79 -1.36 -12.64
C ALA A 334 33.98 -2.10 -13.75
N ASP A 335 32.97 -2.89 -13.36
CA ASP A 335 32.06 -3.56 -14.29
C ASP A 335 31.30 -2.55 -15.17
N ALA A 336 30.90 -1.40 -14.60
CA ALA A 336 30.24 -0.32 -15.36
C ALA A 336 31.19 0.33 -16.39
N ILE A 337 32.45 0.56 -16.03
CA ILE A 337 33.49 1.06 -16.94
C ILE A 337 33.71 0.09 -18.11
N ALA A 338 33.84 -1.20 -17.79
CA ALA A 338 34.01 -2.25 -18.80
C ALA A 338 32.80 -2.33 -19.75
N ALA A 339 31.57 -2.23 -19.23
CA ALA A 339 30.35 -2.25 -20.02
C ALA A 339 30.27 -1.06 -20.99
N LEU A 340 30.67 0.14 -20.55
CA LEU A 340 30.71 1.34 -21.41
C LEU A 340 31.82 1.29 -22.46
N ALA A 341 32.90 0.57 -22.22
CA ALA A 341 33.99 0.39 -23.20
C ALA A 341 33.54 -0.49 -24.39
N VAL A 342 32.68 -1.48 -24.15
CA VAL A 342 32.15 -2.42 -25.17
C VAL A 342 31.16 -1.72 -26.12
N ASP A 343 30.44 -0.71 -25.69
CA ASP A 343 29.42 -0.02 -26.50
C ASP A 343 30.00 0.91 -27.59
N ARG A 344 31.33 1.12 -27.62
CA ARG A 344 32.02 1.89 -28.68
C ARG A 344 31.98 1.21 -30.05
N SER A 345 31.67 -0.08 -30.11
CA SER A 345 31.71 -0.87 -31.35
C SER A 345 30.38 -0.97 -32.12
N ARG A 346 29.29 -0.38 -31.60
CA ARG A 346 27.96 -0.40 -32.26
C ARG A 346 27.53 0.98 -32.70
N PRO A 347 27.10 1.18 -33.97
CA PRO A 347 26.56 2.45 -34.44
C PRO A 347 25.27 2.76 -33.64
N VAL A 348 25.28 3.90 -32.95
CA VAL A 348 24.17 4.34 -32.09
C VAL A 348 23.06 4.90 -32.98
N ALA A 349 22.02 4.09 -33.20
CA ALA A 349 20.72 4.65 -33.57
C ALA A 349 20.21 5.56 -32.43
N SER A 350 19.73 6.75 -32.78
CA SER A 350 19.38 7.86 -31.89
C SER A 350 18.23 7.50 -30.92
N THR A 351 18.52 6.78 -29.85
CA THR A 351 17.57 6.56 -28.75
C THR A 351 18.28 6.84 -27.43
N ARG A 352 17.67 7.73 -26.61
CA ARG A 352 18.13 8.03 -25.25
C ARG A 352 18.24 6.73 -24.46
N LYS A 353 19.46 6.22 -24.24
CA LYS A 353 19.68 4.96 -23.52
C LYS A 353 19.90 5.24 -22.03
N LEU A 354 19.12 4.60 -21.19
CA LEU A 354 19.38 4.43 -19.76
C LEU A 354 20.04 3.07 -19.56
N LEU A 355 21.26 3.06 -19.02
CA LEU A 355 21.93 1.84 -18.59
C LEU A 355 21.72 1.72 -17.08
N VAL A 356 21.05 0.65 -16.65
CA VAL A 356 20.89 0.30 -15.23
C VAL A 356 21.70 -0.95 -14.96
N ILE A 357 22.71 -0.83 -14.12
CA ILE A 357 23.51 -1.97 -13.67
C ILE A 357 23.13 -2.28 -12.22
N LEU A 358 22.52 -3.45 -12.01
CA LEU A 358 22.14 -3.96 -10.71
C LEU A 358 23.16 -4.99 -10.26
N ALA A 359 23.71 -4.84 -9.06
CA ALA A 359 24.43 -5.90 -8.40
C ALA A 359 23.42 -6.95 -7.89
N VAL A 360 23.04 -7.90 -8.74
CA VAL A 360 22.13 -8.99 -8.35
C VAL A 360 22.91 -10.01 -7.51
N PRO A 361 22.35 -10.50 -6.37
CA PRO A 361 22.98 -11.59 -5.61
C PRO A 361 23.15 -12.81 -6.50
N LYS A 362 24.34 -13.40 -6.54
CA LYS A 362 24.48 -14.78 -7.01
C LYS A 362 23.71 -15.64 -6.00
N PHE A 363 22.53 -16.10 -6.35
CA PHE A 363 21.92 -17.23 -5.65
C PHE A 363 22.90 -18.38 -5.74
N SER A 364 23.55 -18.74 -4.62
CA SER A 364 24.35 -19.95 -4.57
C SER A 364 23.37 -21.13 -4.67
N SER A 365 23.41 -21.80 -5.80
CA SER A 365 22.76 -23.10 -6.02
C SER A 365 23.44 -24.18 -5.15
N ARG A 366 23.30 -24.08 -3.83
CA ARG A 366 23.66 -25.14 -2.89
C ARG A 366 22.40 -25.77 -2.31
N ALA A 367 21.57 -26.33 -3.17
CA ALA A 367 20.50 -27.25 -2.77
C ALA A 367 20.11 -28.17 -3.93
N GLN A 368 21.14 -28.86 -4.52
CA GLN A 368 20.89 -30.07 -5.30
C GLN A 368 22.10 -30.97 -5.13
N GLY A 369 21.95 -31.94 -4.20
CA GLY A 369 22.93 -33.00 -4.08
C GLY A 369 22.89 -33.72 -2.75
N ARG A 370 21.80 -34.46 -2.48
CA ARG A 370 21.80 -35.73 -1.73
C ARG A 370 20.39 -36.27 -1.56
N ALA A 371 19.98 -37.03 -2.54
CA ALA A 371 18.95 -38.02 -2.39
C ALA A 371 19.32 -39.21 -3.27
N ARG A 372 20.07 -40.15 -2.71
CA ARG A 372 20.08 -41.58 -3.05
C ARG A 372 20.83 -42.34 -1.97
N GLY A 373 20.11 -43.25 -1.30
CA GLY A 373 20.71 -44.39 -0.61
C GLY A 373 20.08 -44.72 0.72
N GLN A 374 19.14 -45.68 0.68
CA GLN A 374 18.88 -46.79 1.63
C GLN A 374 18.46 -46.45 3.07
N GLY A 375 17.23 -46.69 3.46
CA GLY A 375 16.74 -47.97 3.97
C GLY A 375 16.82 -48.09 5.49
N SER A 376 15.64 -48.33 6.09
CA SER A 376 15.30 -49.07 7.33
C SER A 376 15.09 -48.29 8.63
N SER A 377 13.85 -48.38 9.03
CA SER A 377 13.32 -48.71 10.38
C SER A 377 13.47 -47.74 11.57
N ALA A 378 12.30 -47.42 12.04
CA ALA A 378 11.84 -47.46 13.43
C ALA A 378 12.03 -46.25 14.36
N ASN A 379 10.86 -45.83 14.82
CA ASN A 379 10.46 -45.37 16.16
C ASN A 379 10.82 -43.98 16.70
N SER A 380 9.71 -43.26 16.85
CA SER A 380 9.26 -42.53 18.05
C SER A 380 10.11 -41.40 18.60
N THR A 381 9.55 -40.27 18.65
CA THR A 381 9.11 -39.45 19.79
C THR A 381 9.09 -37.97 19.44
N ASN A 382 8.01 -37.35 19.84
CA ASN A 382 7.74 -35.92 19.94
C ASN A 382 8.96 -35.03 20.23
N ASP A 383 9.13 -33.92 19.51
CA ASP A 383 9.37 -32.67 20.20
C ASP A 383 8.90 -31.45 19.36
N HIS A 384 8.04 -30.65 19.97
CA HIS A 384 7.54 -29.39 19.47
C HIS A 384 8.62 -28.32 19.58
N ARG A 385 9.05 -27.75 18.47
CA ARG A 385 9.57 -26.37 18.49
C ARG A 385 9.08 -25.58 17.29
N ARG A 386 8.26 -24.59 17.59
CA ARG A 386 7.82 -23.53 16.69
C ARG A 386 9.00 -22.67 16.28
N SER A 387 9.20 -22.49 14.99
CA SER A 387 9.98 -21.37 14.46
C SER A 387 9.00 -20.40 13.77
N VAL A 388 8.88 -19.21 14.33
CA VAL A 388 8.19 -18.06 13.73
C VAL A 388 9.23 -17.35 12.89
N SER A 389 9.01 -17.29 11.57
CA SER A 389 9.76 -16.40 10.70
C SER A 389 8.87 -15.21 10.33
N TYR A 390 9.35 -14.01 10.63
CA TYR A 390 8.79 -12.77 10.14
C TYR A 390 9.37 -12.47 8.74
N ALA A 391 8.50 -12.13 7.82
CA ALA A 391 8.81 -11.42 6.59
C ALA A 391 8.01 -10.11 6.55
#